data_512c73a7b855d9e31748627ac0a6230f
#
_entry.id   512c73a7b855d9e31748627ac0a6230f
#
_cell.length_a   1.000
_cell.length_b   1.000
_cell.length_c   1.000
_cell.angle_alpha   90.00
_cell.angle_beta   90.00
_cell.angle_gamma   90.00
#
_symmetry.space_group_name_H-M   'P 1'
#
loop_
_entity.id
_entity.type
_entity.pdbx_description
1 polymer ?
#
loop_
_entity_poly.entity_id
_entity_poly.type
_entity_poly.pdbx_seq_one_letter_code
_entity_poly.pdbx_strand_id
1 'polypeptide(L)'
;TNSKSGATTTTLYDIDVTAGKLFKQDPPNNGTLVEVGSLGVSVSGQVAFDINPDNSTALVAATTESKNNLYTIDLNTGKATNIGGLTQKIIDLAIPTNPVAYAVDNSNALQIFDPNKPEPVSKAITGLQNNESILGIDFRPVNGQLYALGSSSRIYTINLGTGAATQVGSGTLSTPLMGTDFGFDFNPTVDRIRVVSNTGQNLRLNPNDGAVAAVDMNLSPGMPMIGAAAYTDNFAGTTSTSLFVIDHNTDKLYFQNPPNDGILVERGSLGIDITSSNGFDIGSRSQKAYLLATVGNETKIFTVSTTTGSATMMANYPNAVKGFAVGLGF
;
A
#
# COMPACT_ATOMS: atom_id res chain seq x y z
N THR A 1 5.96 6.63 21.61
CA THR A 1 4.88 5.68 21.24
C THR A 1 3.53 6.37 21.15
N ASN A 2 2.56 5.69 20.52
CA ASN A 2 1.18 6.17 20.38
C ASN A 2 1.08 7.55 19.67
N SER A 3 1.92 7.82 18.68
CA SER A 3 1.99 9.08 17.94
C SER A 3 0.76 9.29 17.03
N LYS A 4 -0.44 9.33 17.64
CA LYS A 4 -1.72 9.52 16.95
C LYS A 4 -2.63 10.47 17.71
N SER A 5 -3.49 11.18 17.00
CA SER A 5 -4.48 12.08 17.61
C SER A 5 -5.37 11.33 18.60
N GLY A 6 -5.62 11.93 19.77
CA GLY A 6 -6.45 11.36 20.83
C GLY A 6 -5.79 10.27 21.68
N ALA A 7 -4.50 10.01 21.51
CA ALA A 7 -3.77 9.12 22.41
C ALA A 7 -3.79 9.65 23.85
N THR A 8 -4.17 8.80 24.80
CA THR A 8 -4.24 9.15 26.24
C THR A 8 -2.99 8.75 27.00
N THR A 9 -2.14 7.92 26.41
CA THR A 9 -0.89 7.45 26.97
C THR A 9 0.22 7.49 25.95
N THR A 10 1.44 7.78 26.39
CA THR A 10 2.64 7.71 25.56
C THR A 10 3.82 7.25 26.43
N THR A 11 4.83 6.70 25.77
CA THR A 11 6.13 6.38 26.38
C THR A 11 7.22 6.99 25.53
N LEU A 12 8.14 7.72 26.15
CA LEU A 12 9.33 8.23 25.47
C LEU A 12 10.44 7.18 25.57
N TYR A 13 11.08 6.93 24.44
CA TYR A 13 12.24 6.03 24.35
C TYR A 13 13.45 6.79 23.83
N ASP A 14 14.60 6.46 24.37
CA ASP A 14 15.89 7.07 24.05
C ASP A 14 16.92 5.97 23.73
N ILE A 15 17.81 6.26 22.77
CA ILE A 15 18.94 5.39 22.45
C ILE A 15 20.23 6.07 22.92
N ASP A 16 20.92 5.42 23.85
CA ASP A 16 22.29 5.79 24.22
C ASP A 16 23.27 5.05 23.28
N VAL A 17 23.84 5.80 22.35
CA VAL A 17 24.79 5.27 21.37
C VAL A 17 26.13 4.83 22.01
N THR A 18 26.50 5.44 23.14
CA THR A 18 27.75 5.10 23.85
C THR A 18 27.58 3.80 24.63
N ALA A 19 26.44 3.64 25.29
CA ALA A 19 26.11 2.40 26.02
C ALA A 19 25.62 1.29 25.09
N GLY A 20 25.17 1.62 23.85
CA GLY A 20 24.55 0.67 22.93
C GLY A 20 23.25 0.09 23.46
N LYS A 21 22.42 0.93 24.08
CA LYS A 21 21.22 0.51 24.81
C LYS A 21 20.01 1.37 24.48
N LEU A 22 18.82 0.75 24.61
CA LEU A 22 17.53 1.39 24.60
C LEU A 22 17.10 1.69 26.04
N PHE A 23 16.55 2.87 26.26
CA PHE A 23 15.99 3.33 27.55
C PHE A 23 14.54 3.80 27.36
N LYS A 24 13.79 3.79 28.46
CA LYS A 24 12.57 4.58 28.65
C LYS A 24 12.90 5.79 29.48
N GLN A 25 12.39 6.96 29.12
CA GLN A 25 12.44 8.13 29.98
C GLN A 25 11.18 8.15 30.86
N ASP A 26 11.32 7.73 32.13
CA ASP A 26 10.21 7.55 33.04
C ASP A 26 10.62 7.92 34.51
N PRO A 27 10.04 8.95 35.13
CA PRO A 27 9.11 9.93 34.56
C PRO A 27 9.80 10.82 33.49
N PRO A 28 9.14 11.09 32.35
CA PRO A 28 9.80 11.81 31.26
C PRO A 28 10.23 13.22 31.62
N ASN A 29 9.46 13.94 32.42
CA ASN A 29 9.78 15.31 32.83
C ASN A 29 10.93 15.41 33.86
N ASN A 30 11.30 14.30 34.50
CA ASN A 30 12.44 14.25 35.40
C ASN A 30 13.74 13.86 34.70
N GLY A 31 13.68 13.47 33.41
CA GLY A 31 14.81 12.99 32.65
C GLY A 31 15.40 11.66 33.15
N THR A 32 14.63 10.90 33.94
CA THR A 32 15.09 9.62 34.48
C THR A 32 15.06 8.54 33.38
N LEU A 33 16.21 7.91 33.17
CA LEU A 33 16.34 6.82 32.17
C LEU A 33 16.22 5.46 32.85
N VAL A 34 15.30 4.65 32.39
CA VAL A 34 15.10 3.27 32.82
C VAL A 34 15.54 2.36 31.68
N GLU A 35 16.55 1.52 31.92
CA GLU A 35 17.09 0.62 30.90
C GLU A 35 16.03 -0.38 30.43
N VAL A 36 15.88 -0.51 29.10
CA VAL A 36 15.09 -1.56 28.46
C VAL A 36 15.99 -2.74 28.13
N GLY A 37 17.13 -2.48 27.48
CA GLY A 37 18.11 -3.49 27.17
C GLY A 37 19.11 -3.10 26.08
N SER A 38 20.03 -4.02 25.75
CA SER A 38 21.07 -3.80 24.76
C SER A 38 20.54 -3.87 23.34
N LEU A 39 21.03 -2.97 22.46
CA LEU A 39 20.79 -3.04 21.01
C LEU A 39 21.38 -4.31 20.39
N GLY A 40 22.42 -4.91 21.01
CA GLY A 40 23.12 -6.05 20.44
C GLY A 40 24.00 -5.72 19.24
N VAL A 41 24.13 -4.46 18.90
CA VAL A 41 24.98 -3.91 17.83
C VAL A 41 25.69 -2.67 18.31
N SER A 42 26.94 -2.48 17.87
CA SER A 42 27.71 -1.27 18.16
C SER A 42 27.34 -0.20 17.15
N VAL A 43 26.68 0.85 17.60
CA VAL A 43 26.34 2.02 16.77
C VAL A 43 27.36 3.13 16.97
N SER A 44 27.58 3.95 15.97
CA SER A 44 28.51 5.07 16.02
C SER A 44 27.89 6.35 15.48
N GLY A 45 28.20 7.46 16.14
CA GLY A 45 27.71 8.78 15.77
C GLY A 45 26.21 8.97 16.03
N GLN A 46 25.60 9.85 15.25
CA GLN A 46 24.16 10.15 15.37
C GLN A 46 23.32 8.99 14.84
N VAL A 47 22.25 8.66 15.54
CA VAL A 47 21.21 7.73 15.11
C VAL A 47 19.90 8.50 14.88
N ALA A 48 19.12 8.05 13.90
CA ALA A 48 17.76 8.50 13.67
C ALA A 48 16.80 7.41 14.17
N PHE A 49 15.80 7.76 14.98
CA PHE A 49 14.90 6.79 15.62
C PHE A 49 13.48 7.30 15.63
N ASP A 50 12.55 6.46 15.20
CA ASP A 50 11.12 6.74 15.28
C ASP A 50 10.31 5.46 15.49
N ILE A 51 9.10 5.63 16.05
CA ILE A 51 8.16 4.56 16.37
C ILE A 51 6.84 4.88 15.69
N ASN A 52 6.30 3.95 14.92
CA ASN A 52 5.03 4.15 14.24
C ASN A 52 3.84 4.32 15.23
N PRO A 53 2.72 4.89 14.77
CA PRO A 53 1.60 5.28 15.65
C PRO A 53 0.96 4.13 16.43
N ASP A 54 0.99 2.91 15.93
CA ASP A 54 0.41 1.72 16.58
C ASP A 54 1.42 0.93 17.40
N ASN A 55 2.68 1.40 17.47
CA ASN A 55 3.81 0.79 18.18
C ASN A 55 4.25 -0.59 17.64
N SER A 56 3.76 -1.02 16.48
CA SER A 56 4.13 -2.29 15.88
C SER A 56 5.53 -2.30 15.27
N THR A 57 6.07 -1.11 14.97
CA THR A 57 7.35 -0.93 14.30
C THR A 57 8.12 0.24 14.90
N ALA A 58 9.34 -0.03 15.35
CA ALA A 58 10.31 0.97 15.74
C ALA A 58 11.52 0.85 14.82
N LEU A 59 11.93 1.94 14.17
CA LEU A 59 13.00 1.97 13.18
C LEU A 59 14.18 2.82 13.68
N VAL A 60 15.39 2.32 13.45
CA VAL A 60 16.64 3.05 13.68
C VAL A 60 17.49 3.01 12.42
N ALA A 61 17.87 4.19 11.93
CA ALA A 61 18.93 4.32 10.96
C ALA A 61 20.24 4.66 11.71
N ALA A 62 21.25 3.82 11.55
CA ALA A 62 22.52 3.94 12.28
C ALA A 62 23.71 3.52 11.42
N THR A 63 24.89 4.05 11.79
CA THR A 63 26.17 3.58 11.23
C THR A 63 26.75 2.52 12.15
N THR A 64 27.02 1.33 11.61
CA THR A 64 27.67 0.21 12.29
C THR A 64 28.84 -0.27 11.42
N GLU A 65 30.01 -0.44 11.99
CA GLU A 65 31.21 -0.89 11.26
C GLU A 65 31.46 -0.10 9.96
N SER A 66 31.28 1.22 9.99
CA SER A 66 31.40 2.13 8.85
C SER A 66 30.35 1.92 7.74
N LYS A 67 29.30 1.12 7.97
CA LYS A 67 28.17 0.94 7.05
C LYS A 67 26.92 1.58 7.62
N ASN A 68 26.14 2.21 6.76
CA ASN A 68 24.84 2.75 7.14
C ASN A 68 23.80 1.65 6.97
N ASN A 69 23.05 1.40 8.03
CA ASN A 69 22.05 0.31 8.07
C ASN A 69 20.73 0.81 8.68
N LEU A 70 19.65 0.16 8.28
CA LEU A 70 18.33 0.30 8.88
C LEU A 70 18.04 -0.92 9.75
N TYR A 71 17.54 -0.67 10.96
CA TYR A 71 17.19 -1.71 11.94
C TYR A 71 15.76 -1.55 12.40
N THR A 72 15.12 -2.66 12.74
CA THR A 72 13.98 -2.65 13.67
C THR A 72 14.48 -2.79 15.09
N ILE A 73 13.76 -2.18 16.05
CA ILE A 73 14.03 -2.29 17.49
C ILE A 73 12.85 -2.97 18.18
N ASP A 74 13.12 -4.00 18.96
CA ASP A 74 12.16 -4.56 19.88
C ASP A 74 12.05 -3.66 21.13
N LEU A 75 10.92 -2.99 21.30
CA LEU A 75 10.69 -2.06 22.41
C LEU A 75 10.59 -2.72 23.78
N ASN A 76 10.53 -4.05 23.87
CA ASN A 76 10.51 -4.78 25.14
C ASN A 76 11.90 -5.25 25.57
N THR A 77 12.78 -5.52 24.61
CA THR A 77 14.12 -6.09 24.90
C THR A 77 15.27 -5.17 24.52
N GLY A 78 15.00 -4.12 23.75
CA GLY A 78 15.99 -3.21 23.19
C GLY A 78 16.71 -3.78 21.95
N LYS A 79 16.52 -5.05 21.59
CA LYS A 79 17.28 -5.70 20.54
C LYS A 79 17.06 -5.11 19.17
N ALA A 80 18.16 -4.77 18.48
CA ALA A 80 18.17 -4.33 17.09
C ALA A 80 18.27 -5.51 16.11
N THR A 81 17.49 -5.48 15.04
CA THR A 81 17.56 -6.48 13.95
C THR A 81 17.79 -5.71 12.64
N ASN A 82 18.87 -6.03 11.93
CA ASN A 82 19.19 -5.42 10.65
C ASN A 82 18.18 -5.83 9.59
N ILE A 83 17.58 -4.85 8.91
CA ILE A 83 16.60 -5.06 7.83
C ILE A 83 17.10 -4.56 6.46
N GLY A 84 18.26 -3.90 6.41
CA GLY A 84 18.87 -3.49 5.15
C GLY A 84 19.98 -2.48 5.28
N GLY A 85 20.83 -2.42 4.24
CA GLY A 85 21.87 -1.40 4.08
C GLY A 85 21.30 -0.14 3.45
N LEU A 86 21.82 1.02 3.89
CA LEU A 86 21.52 2.34 3.32
C LEU A 86 22.73 2.84 2.54
N THR A 87 22.49 3.39 1.35
CA THR A 87 23.56 3.92 0.50
C THR A 87 24.15 5.24 1.05
N GLN A 88 23.37 5.95 1.88
CA GLN A 88 23.78 7.22 2.48
C GLN A 88 23.58 7.20 3.98
N LYS A 89 24.30 8.06 4.70
CA LYS A 89 24.05 8.31 6.12
C LYS A 89 22.75 9.07 6.28
N ILE A 90 21.86 8.54 7.11
CA ILE A 90 20.61 9.20 7.50
C ILE A 90 20.86 9.99 8.78
N ILE A 91 20.45 11.24 8.80
CA ILE A 91 20.58 12.13 9.96
C ILE A 91 19.30 12.23 10.78
N ASP A 92 18.16 11.94 10.15
CA ASP A 92 16.85 11.91 10.81
C ASP A 92 15.91 10.96 10.06
N LEU A 93 14.87 10.48 10.77
CA LEU A 93 13.90 9.50 10.32
C LEU A 93 12.54 9.83 10.93
N ALA A 94 11.49 9.83 10.13
CA ALA A 94 10.12 9.92 10.62
C ALA A 94 9.24 8.88 9.93
N ILE A 95 8.41 8.21 10.73
CA ILE A 95 7.37 7.30 10.23
C ILE A 95 6.06 8.11 10.17
N PRO A 96 5.34 8.12 9.04
CA PRO A 96 4.08 8.86 8.93
C PRO A 96 3.07 8.43 10.00
N THR A 97 2.35 9.39 10.58
CA THR A 97 1.32 9.14 11.59
C THR A 97 -0.07 8.97 10.99
N ASN A 98 -0.24 9.37 9.74
CA ASN A 98 -1.46 9.21 8.95
C ASN A 98 -1.18 8.32 7.75
N PRO A 99 -2.20 7.62 7.22
CA PRO A 99 -2.04 6.85 6.01
C PRO A 99 -1.58 7.75 4.85
N VAL A 100 -0.64 7.26 4.06
CA VAL A 100 -0.23 7.87 2.80
C VAL A 100 -0.86 7.07 1.68
N ALA A 101 -1.63 7.74 0.84
CA ALA A 101 -2.28 7.14 -0.31
C ALA A 101 -1.68 7.67 -1.62
N TYR A 102 -1.81 6.86 -2.64
CA TYR A 102 -1.27 7.10 -3.97
C TYR A 102 -2.37 6.89 -5.01
N ALA A 103 -2.41 7.75 -6.00
CA ALA A 103 -3.27 7.58 -7.18
C ALA A 103 -2.50 8.01 -8.44
N VAL A 104 -3.00 7.63 -9.60
CA VAL A 104 -2.47 8.12 -10.88
C VAL A 104 -3.58 8.86 -11.62
N ASP A 105 -3.32 10.09 -12.05
CA ASP A 105 -4.28 10.87 -12.81
C ASP A 105 -4.27 10.54 -14.31
N ASN A 106 -5.20 11.12 -15.04
CA ASN A 106 -5.35 10.88 -16.48
C ASN A 106 -4.16 11.37 -17.33
N SER A 107 -3.24 12.16 -16.75
CA SER A 107 -2.01 12.61 -17.38
C SER A 107 -0.81 11.71 -17.07
N ASN A 108 -1.02 10.59 -16.39
CA ASN A 108 0.01 9.74 -15.80
C ASN A 108 0.89 10.48 -14.78
N ALA A 109 0.32 11.35 -13.96
CA ALA A 109 1.01 11.89 -12.80
C ALA A 109 0.67 11.07 -11.55
N LEU A 110 1.71 10.61 -10.86
CA LEU A 110 1.58 10.00 -9.54
C LEU A 110 1.20 11.08 -8.53
N GLN A 111 0.12 10.85 -7.82
CA GLN A 111 -0.41 11.75 -6.79
C GLN A 111 -0.23 11.10 -5.42
N ILE A 112 0.33 11.85 -4.47
CA ILE A 112 0.66 11.39 -3.12
C ILE A 112 -0.11 12.29 -2.15
N PHE A 113 -0.89 11.70 -1.24
CA PHE A 113 -1.79 12.44 -0.37
C PHE A 113 -2.17 11.69 0.91
N ASP A 114 -2.69 12.41 1.90
CA ASP A 114 -3.42 11.84 3.05
C ASP A 114 -4.89 11.65 2.65
N PRO A 115 -5.46 10.44 2.70
CA PRO A 115 -6.87 10.21 2.34
C PRO A 115 -7.86 10.91 3.26
N ASN A 116 -7.45 11.33 4.46
CA ASN A 116 -8.28 12.14 5.36
C ASN A 116 -8.28 13.63 4.97
N LYS A 117 -7.24 14.08 4.24
CA LYS A 117 -7.07 15.44 3.75
C LYS A 117 -6.47 15.41 2.35
N PRO A 118 -7.26 15.15 1.29
CA PRO A 118 -6.76 14.86 -0.05
C PRO A 118 -6.29 16.11 -0.80
N GLU A 119 -5.15 16.62 -0.39
CA GLU A 119 -4.39 17.68 -1.04
C GLU A 119 -3.17 17.05 -1.73
N PRO A 120 -3.32 16.50 -2.97
CA PRO A 120 -2.28 15.69 -3.57
C PRO A 120 -1.08 16.53 -4.04
N VAL A 121 0.11 15.98 -3.78
CA VAL A 121 1.35 16.40 -4.44
C VAL A 121 1.53 15.52 -5.67
N SER A 122 1.69 16.15 -6.84
CA SER A 122 1.78 15.45 -8.12
C SER A 122 3.22 15.31 -8.59
N LYS A 123 3.53 14.18 -9.21
CA LYS A 123 4.81 13.88 -9.83
C LYS A 123 4.60 13.17 -11.16
N ALA A 124 5.11 13.71 -12.26
CA ALA A 124 5.01 13.08 -13.57
C ALA A 124 5.67 11.68 -13.56
N ILE A 125 4.96 10.69 -14.09
CA ILE A 125 5.54 9.37 -14.36
C ILE A 125 6.23 9.43 -15.71
N THR A 126 7.50 9.00 -15.75
CA THR A 126 8.34 8.97 -16.96
C THR A 126 8.80 7.55 -17.24
N GLY A 127 9.27 7.27 -18.46
CA GLY A 127 9.78 5.94 -18.82
C GLY A 127 8.70 4.92 -19.24
N LEU A 128 7.44 5.35 -19.40
CA LEU A 128 6.40 4.55 -20.01
C LEU A 128 6.60 4.44 -21.54
N GLN A 129 5.98 3.45 -22.15
CA GLN A 129 5.91 3.35 -23.61
C GLN A 129 5.11 4.53 -24.21
N ASN A 130 5.30 4.80 -25.49
CA ASN A 130 4.55 5.84 -26.18
C ASN A 130 3.04 5.53 -26.13
N ASN A 131 2.23 6.52 -25.79
CA ASN A 131 0.77 6.43 -25.64
C ASN A 131 0.31 5.41 -24.57
N GLU A 132 1.17 5.05 -23.65
CA GLU A 132 0.81 4.22 -22.49
C GLU A 132 0.04 5.03 -21.46
N SER A 133 -1.04 4.47 -20.94
CA SER A 133 -1.73 4.97 -19.76
C SER A 133 -1.61 3.96 -18.62
N ILE A 134 -1.45 4.43 -17.40
CA ILE A 134 -1.56 3.58 -16.21
C ILE A 134 -3.03 3.28 -15.95
N LEU A 135 -3.35 2.01 -15.66
CA LEU A 135 -4.70 1.50 -15.41
C LEU A 135 -4.94 1.07 -13.97
N GLY A 136 -3.88 0.83 -13.21
CA GLY A 136 -3.93 0.41 -11.82
C GLY A 136 -2.55 0.48 -11.19
N ILE A 137 -2.51 0.66 -9.87
CA ILE A 137 -1.27 0.66 -9.08
C ILE A 137 -1.50 -0.10 -7.78
N ASP A 138 -0.45 -0.74 -7.27
CA ASP A 138 -0.44 -1.31 -5.92
C ASP A 138 0.99 -1.53 -5.41
N PHE A 139 1.14 -1.59 -4.08
CA PHE A 139 2.40 -1.87 -3.42
C PHE A 139 2.62 -3.37 -3.24
N ARG A 140 3.79 -3.86 -3.67
CA ARG A 140 4.19 -5.24 -3.41
C ARG A 140 4.58 -5.41 -1.94
N PRO A 141 3.89 -6.25 -1.15
CA PRO A 141 4.12 -6.37 0.29
C PRO A 141 5.52 -6.80 0.70
N VAL A 142 6.16 -7.67 -0.10
CA VAL A 142 7.47 -8.25 0.25
C VAL A 142 8.63 -7.25 0.17
N ASN A 143 8.50 -6.15 -0.56
CA ASN A 143 9.59 -5.19 -0.75
C ASN A 143 9.17 -3.71 -0.72
N GLY A 144 7.87 -3.40 -0.59
CA GLY A 144 7.36 -2.04 -0.55
C GLY A 144 7.46 -1.26 -1.86
N GLN A 145 7.71 -1.92 -2.98
CA GLN A 145 7.83 -1.26 -4.28
C GLN A 145 6.46 -1.03 -4.90
N LEU A 146 6.21 0.16 -5.44
CA LEU A 146 4.99 0.47 -6.19
C LEU A 146 5.06 -0.15 -7.58
N TYR A 147 4.05 -0.94 -7.93
CA TYR A 147 3.82 -1.52 -9.25
C TYR A 147 2.67 -0.82 -9.96
N ALA A 148 2.68 -0.86 -11.29
CA ALA A 148 1.65 -0.28 -12.12
C ALA A 148 1.30 -1.19 -13.31
N LEU A 149 0.03 -1.21 -13.68
CA LEU A 149 -0.50 -1.86 -14.87
C LEU A 149 -0.60 -0.83 -16.00
N GLY A 150 0.04 -1.10 -17.12
CA GLY A 150 0.01 -0.26 -18.30
C GLY A 150 -1.02 -0.73 -19.32
N SER A 151 -1.60 0.23 -20.05
CA SER A 151 -2.67 0.00 -21.03
C SER A 151 -2.24 -0.86 -22.23
N SER A 152 -0.95 -0.94 -22.50
CA SER A 152 -0.39 -1.80 -23.55
C SER A 152 -0.09 -3.23 -23.06
N SER A 153 -0.72 -3.68 -21.99
CA SER A 153 -0.50 -5.00 -21.37
C SER A 153 0.93 -5.19 -20.89
N ARG A 154 1.44 -4.21 -20.10
CA ARG A 154 2.75 -4.25 -19.46
C ARG A 154 2.63 -3.99 -17.98
N ILE A 155 3.64 -4.42 -17.21
CA ILE A 155 3.78 -4.06 -15.82
C ILE A 155 5.02 -3.18 -15.66
N TYR A 156 4.93 -2.22 -14.76
CA TYR A 156 6.01 -1.32 -14.41
C TYR A 156 6.22 -1.31 -12.89
N THR A 157 7.42 -0.96 -12.48
CA THR A 157 7.69 -0.44 -11.13
C THR A 157 7.85 1.06 -11.21
N ILE A 158 7.39 1.80 -10.19
CA ILE A 158 7.50 3.25 -10.14
C ILE A 158 8.38 3.66 -8.97
N ASN A 159 9.38 4.48 -9.24
CA ASN A 159 10.20 5.09 -8.20
C ASN A 159 9.45 6.30 -7.60
N LEU A 160 9.05 6.22 -6.34
CA LEU A 160 8.28 7.27 -5.66
C LEU A 160 9.03 8.61 -5.55
N GLY A 161 10.35 8.56 -5.45
CA GLY A 161 11.21 9.75 -5.34
C GLY A 161 11.33 10.53 -6.65
N THR A 162 11.37 9.83 -7.81
CA THR A 162 11.63 10.44 -9.12
C THR A 162 10.45 10.41 -10.08
N GLY A 163 9.47 9.54 -9.87
CA GLY A 163 8.40 9.24 -10.82
C GLY A 163 8.83 8.33 -11.99
N ALA A 164 10.08 7.85 -11.99
CA ALA A 164 10.56 7.00 -13.08
C ALA A 164 9.91 5.62 -13.02
N ALA A 165 9.26 5.24 -14.12
CA ALA A 165 8.75 3.89 -14.36
C ALA A 165 9.82 3.03 -15.03
N THR A 166 9.95 1.80 -14.56
CA THR A 166 10.80 0.77 -15.17
C THR A 166 9.94 -0.44 -15.50
N GLN A 167 9.94 -0.86 -16.75
CA GLN A 167 9.19 -2.04 -17.17
C GLN A 167 9.70 -3.29 -16.47
N VAL A 168 8.77 -4.12 -16.01
CA VAL A 168 9.04 -5.46 -15.47
C VAL A 168 8.97 -6.47 -16.61
N GLY A 169 10.03 -7.24 -16.78
CA GLY A 169 10.15 -8.18 -17.91
C GLY A 169 10.50 -7.48 -19.23
N SER A 170 10.48 -8.24 -20.32
CA SER A 170 10.99 -7.79 -21.61
C SER A 170 9.91 -7.52 -22.69
N GLY A 171 8.64 -7.76 -22.38
CA GLY A 171 7.56 -7.67 -23.37
C GLY A 171 6.20 -7.29 -22.79
N THR A 172 5.17 -7.55 -23.58
CA THR A 172 3.78 -7.48 -23.14
C THR A 172 3.36 -8.80 -22.49
N LEU A 173 2.29 -8.77 -21.72
CA LEU A 173 1.65 -9.98 -21.19
C LEU A 173 1.33 -10.95 -22.33
N SER A 174 1.57 -12.24 -22.13
CA SER A 174 1.24 -13.29 -23.11
C SER A 174 -0.27 -13.42 -23.34
N THR A 175 -1.07 -13.01 -22.38
CA THR A 175 -2.53 -12.82 -22.50
C THR A 175 -2.80 -11.32 -22.41
N PRO A 176 -3.18 -10.65 -23.50
CA PRO A 176 -3.46 -9.22 -23.48
C PRO A 176 -4.59 -8.86 -22.53
N LEU A 177 -4.55 -7.65 -22.01
CA LEU A 177 -5.64 -7.08 -21.22
C LEU A 177 -6.91 -6.94 -22.05
N MET A 178 -8.04 -7.30 -21.48
CA MET A 178 -9.36 -7.17 -22.07
C MET A 178 -10.25 -6.31 -21.18
N GLY A 179 -10.77 -5.22 -21.72
CA GLY A 179 -11.61 -4.27 -21.01
C GLY A 179 -11.02 -2.87 -20.94
N THR A 180 -11.68 -2.01 -20.21
CA THR A 180 -11.32 -0.58 -20.00
C THR A 180 -11.07 -0.23 -18.55
N ASP A 181 -11.67 -1.02 -17.63
CA ASP A 181 -11.59 -0.82 -16.20
C ASP A 181 -11.01 -2.06 -15.54
N PHE A 182 -10.06 -1.86 -14.64
CA PHE A 182 -9.27 -2.95 -14.08
C PHE A 182 -9.12 -2.81 -12.56
N GLY A 183 -9.28 -3.94 -11.85
CA GLY A 183 -8.75 -4.13 -10.51
C GLY A 183 -7.32 -4.68 -10.60
N PHE A 184 -6.40 -4.09 -9.85
CA PHE A 184 -4.99 -4.45 -9.83
C PHE A 184 -4.49 -4.45 -8.40
N ASP A 185 -4.10 -5.62 -7.86
CA ASP A 185 -3.74 -5.73 -6.45
C ASP A 185 -2.83 -6.93 -6.18
N PHE A 186 -1.98 -6.84 -5.17
CA PHE A 186 -1.09 -7.92 -4.77
C PHE A 186 -1.76 -8.90 -3.82
N ASN A 187 -1.74 -10.18 -4.15
CA ASN A 187 -2.00 -11.23 -3.19
C ASN A 187 -0.76 -11.42 -2.29
N PRO A 188 -0.83 -11.04 -1.00
CA PRO A 188 0.33 -11.04 -0.11
C PRO A 188 0.78 -12.44 0.31
N THR A 189 -0.08 -13.47 0.20
CA THR A 189 0.25 -14.83 0.64
C THR A 189 1.08 -15.61 -0.36
N VAL A 190 0.93 -15.31 -1.67
CA VAL A 190 1.61 -16.04 -2.76
C VAL A 190 2.48 -15.14 -3.64
N ASP A 191 2.56 -13.86 -3.31
CA ASP A 191 3.34 -12.84 -4.04
C ASP A 191 3.01 -12.87 -5.55
N ARG A 192 1.75 -12.67 -5.87
CA ARG A 192 1.24 -12.56 -7.25
C ARG A 192 0.35 -11.35 -7.38
N ILE A 193 0.37 -10.74 -8.55
CA ILE A 193 -0.55 -9.66 -8.89
C ILE A 193 -1.85 -10.28 -9.43
N ARG A 194 -2.98 -9.87 -8.87
CA ARG A 194 -4.30 -10.12 -9.43
C ARG A 194 -4.66 -8.99 -10.38
N VAL A 195 -5.12 -9.35 -11.59
CA VAL A 195 -5.76 -8.41 -12.51
C VAL A 195 -7.13 -8.94 -12.84
N VAL A 196 -8.16 -8.15 -12.57
CA VAL A 196 -9.54 -8.40 -12.96
C VAL A 196 -10.06 -7.26 -13.81
N SER A 197 -11.07 -7.47 -14.65
CA SER A 197 -11.59 -6.40 -15.51
C SER A 197 -13.12 -6.40 -15.64
N ASN A 198 -13.63 -5.31 -16.21
CA ASN A 198 -15.03 -5.14 -16.54
C ASN A 198 -15.55 -6.05 -17.68
N THR A 199 -14.68 -6.86 -18.27
CA THR A 199 -15.07 -7.93 -19.21
C THR A 199 -15.08 -9.31 -18.56
N GLY A 200 -14.83 -9.39 -17.25
CA GLY A 200 -14.76 -10.64 -16.51
C GLY A 200 -13.39 -11.33 -16.60
N GLN A 201 -12.39 -10.74 -17.24
CA GLN A 201 -11.05 -11.30 -17.28
C GLN A 201 -10.47 -11.41 -15.87
N ASN A 202 -9.74 -12.51 -15.60
CA ASN A 202 -9.17 -12.80 -14.28
C ASN A 202 -7.78 -13.42 -14.46
N LEU A 203 -6.74 -12.67 -14.17
CA LEU A 203 -5.35 -13.04 -14.39
C LEU A 203 -4.56 -13.03 -13.09
N ARG A 204 -3.55 -13.89 -13.02
CA ARG A 204 -2.45 -13.80 -12.05
C ARG A 204 -1.14 -13.54 -12.77
N LEU A 205 -0.39 -12.53 -12.33
CA LEU A 205 0.87 -12.15 -12.92
C LEU A 205 2.02 -12.38 -11.95
N ASN A 206 3.19 -12.71 -12.48
CA ASN A 206 4.42 -12.83 -11.72
C ASN A 206 5.12 -11.46 -11.63
N PRO A 207 5.29 -10.88 -10.44
CA PRO A 207 5.89 -9.55 -10.30
C PRO A 207 7.40 -9.50 -10.60
N ASN A 208 8.08 -10.64 -10.70
CA ASN A 208 9.52 -10.66 -10.93
C ASN A 208 9.92 -10.55 -12.41
N ASP A 209 9.06 -11.04 -13.32
CA ASP A 209 9.34 -11.10 -14.75
C ASP A 209 8.20 -10.58 -15.63
N GLY A 210 7.07 -10.18 -15.02
CA GLY A 210 5.90 -9.69 -15.75
C GLY A 210 5.11 -10.76 -16.49
N ALA A 211 5.42 -12.04 -16.30
CA ALA A 211 4.74 -13.12 -17.01
C ALA A 211 3.32 -13.35 -16.47
N VAL A 212 2.41 -13.80 -17.36
CA VAL A 212 1.11 -14.33 -16.93
C VAL A 212 1.34 -15.69 -16.27
N ALA A 213 1.20 -15.75 -14.96
CA ALA A 213 1.36 -16.97 -14.16
C ALA A 213 0.15 -17.90 -14.31
N ALA A 214 -1.04 -17.34 -14.51
CA ALA A 214 -2.26 -18.07 -14.84
C ALA A 214 -3.31 -17.17 -15.48
N VAL A 215 -4.11 -17.76 -16.37
CA VAL A 215 -5.42 -17.24 -16.80
C VAL A 215 -6.46 -18.05 -16.01
N ASP A 216 -7.08 -17.39 -15.05
CA ASP A 216 -8.06 -18.02 -14.16
C ASP A 216 -9.46 -17.99 -14.80
N MET A 217 -10.45 -18.62 -14.13
CA MET A 217 -11.82 -18.63 -14.60
C MET A 217 -12.38 -17.21 -14.65
N ASN A 218 -13.16 -16.90 -15.67
CA ASN A 218 -13.84 -15.60 -15.77
C ASN A 218 -14.71 -15.33 -14.55
N LEU A 219 -14.83 -14.05 -14.21
CA LEU A 219 -15.67 -13.62 -13.10
C LEU A 219 -17.13 -13.98 -13.33
N SER A 220 -17.77 -14.52 -12.31
CA SER A 220 -19.15 -15.05 -12.37
C SER A 220 -19.84 -14.90 -10.99
N PRO A 221 -21.20 -14.94 -10.93
CA PRO A 221 -22.16 -15.16 -12.01
C PRO A 221 -22.41 -13.90 -12.85
N GLY A 222 -23.02 -14.12 -14.00
CA GLY A 222 -23.44 -13.05 -14.91
C GLY A 222 -22.29 -12.46 -15.73
N MET A 223 -22.36 -11.17 -15.98
CA MET A 223 -21.31 -10.37 -16.64
C MET A 223 -20.96 -9.18 -15.73
N PRO A 224 -20.19 -9.42 -14.67
CA PRO A 224 -19.85 -8.36 -13.72
C PRO A 224 -18.90 -7.34 -14.36
N MET A 225 -19.14 -6.05 -14.10
CA MET A 225 -18.30 -4.95 -14.57
C MET A 225 -17.35 -4.52 -13.45
N ILE A 226 -16.34 -5.35 -13.21
CA ILE A 226 -15.36 -5.10 -12.14
C ILE A 226 -14.31 -4.09 -12.59
N GLY A 227 -14.16 -3.00 -11.83
CA GLY A 227 -13.18 -1.96 -12.11
C GLY A 227 -12.18 -1.72 -10.96
N ALA A 228 -12.32 -2.43 -9.83
CA ALA A 228 -11.39 -2.32 -8.71
C ALA A 228 -11.32 -3.61 -7.90
N ALA A 229 -10.17 -3.87 -7.31
CA ALA A 229 -9.90 -5.05 -6.50
C ALA A 229 -8.95 -4.71 -5.36
N ALA A 230 -9.11 -5.38 -4.20
CA ALA A 230 -8.21 -5.26 -3.06
C ALA A 230 -8.13 -6.56 -2.26
N TYR A 231 -6.93 -6.94 -1.84
CA TYR A 231 -6.68 -7.98 -0.87
C TYR A 231 -6.56 -7.42 0.55
N THR A 232 -7.01 -8.18 1.54
CA THR A 232 -6.76 -7.89 2.97
C THR A 232 -5.38 -8.34 3.39
N ASP A 233 -4.97 -7.92 4.60
CA ASP A 233 -3.73 -8.40 5.25
C ASP A 233 -2.48 -8.19 4.38
N ASN A 234 -2.42 -7.05 3.69
CA ASN A 234 -1.44 -6.71 2.67
C ASN A 234 -0.06 -6.38 3.27
N PHE A 235 0.55 -7.36 3.95
CA PHE A 235 1.89 -7.27 4.55
C PHE A 235 2.71 -8.54 4.33
N ALA A 236 4.03 -8.38 4.31
CA ALA A 236 4.95 -9.50 4.11
C ALA A 236 4.80 -10.57 5.20
N GLY A 237 4.73 -11.83 4.79
CA GLY A 237 4.64 -12.97 5.70
C GLY A 237 3.24 -13.29 6.23
N THR A 238 2.20 -12.60 5.75
CA THR A 238 0.83 -13.01 6.06
C THR A 238 0.53 -14.41 5.53
N THR A 239 -0.29 -15.17 6.26
CA THR A 239 -0.67 -16.55 5.92
C THR A 239 -2.12 -16.64 5.41
N SER A 240 -2.86 -15.55 5.46
CA SER A 240 -4.26 -15.49 5.01
C SER A 240 -4.55 -14.15 4.35
N THR A 241 -5.49 -14.14 3.41
CA THR A 241 -5.99 -12.94 2.76
C THR A 241 -7.38 -13.19 2.17
N SER A 242 -8.13 -12.14 1.95
CA SER A 242 -9.45 -12.13 1.28
C SER A 242 -9.43 -11.13 0.14
N LEU A 243 -9.98 -11.51 -1.01
CA LEU A 243 -10.08 -10.63 -2.18
C LEU A 243 -11.48 -10.03 -2.27
N PHE A 244 -11.54 -8.71 -2.29
CA PHE A 244 -12.77 -7.96 -2.55
C PHE A 244 -12.69 -7.22 -3.87
N VAL A 245 -13.82 -7.13 -4.58
CA VAL A 245 -13.91 -6.43 -5.87
C VAL A 245 -15.18 -5.58 -5.92
N ILE A 246 -15.13 -4.50 -6.70
CA ILE A 246 -16.26 -3.58 -6.87
C ILE A 246 -16.76 -3.63 -8.30
N ASP A 247 -18.06 -3.86 -8.42
CA ASP A 247 -18.82 -3.79 -9.67
C ASP A 247 -19.51 -2.42 -9.74
N HIS A 248 -19.08 -1.60 -10.67
CA HIS A 248 -19.60 -0.24 -10.86
C HIS A 248 -20.88 -0.18 -11.71
N ASN A 249 -21.34 -1.30 -12.26
CA ASN A 249 -22.63 -1.38 -12.94
C ASN A 249 -23.78 -1.71 -11.98
N THR A 250 -23.46 -2.41 -10.90
CA THR A 250 -24.45 -2.79 -9.88
C THR A 250 -24.30 -2.03 -8.57
N ASP A 251 -23.25 -1.21 -8.45
CA ASP A 251 -22.88 -0.47 -7.23
C ASP A 251 -22.74 -1.38 -6.01
N LYS A 252 -22.03 -2.50 -6.19
CA LYS A 252 -21.90 -3.51 -5.15
C LYS A 252 -20.45 -3.92 -4.88
N LEU A 253 -20.22 -4.30 -3.63
CA LEU A 253 -19.02 -5.00 -3.20
C LEU A 253 -19.25 -6.50 -3.25
N TYR A 254 -18.29 -7.23 -3.79
CA TYR A 254 -18.24 -8.68 -3.81
C TYR A 254 -16.98 -9.21 -3.13
N PHE A 255 -17.09 -10.37 -2.53
CA PHE A 255 -15.99 -11.22 -2.11
C PHE A 255 -15.71 -12.22 -3.23
N GLN A 256 -14.55 -12.18 -3.84
CA GLN A 256 -14.15 -13.13 -4.88
C GLN A 256 -13.61 -14.40 -4.21
N ASN A 257 -14.41 -15.44 -4.13
CA ASN A 257 -14.06 -16.67 -3.43
C ASN A 257 -14.78 -17.92 -3.99
N PRO A 258 -14.06 -18.95 -4.46
CA PRO A 258 -12.60 -18.99 -4.61
C PRO A 258 -12.10 -17.99 -5.68
N PRO A 259 -10.98 -17.27 -5.45
CA PRO A 259 -10.55 -16.21 -6.35
C PRO A 259 -10.12 -16.71 -7.74
N ASN A 260 -9.56 -17.91 -7.83
CA ASN A 260 -9.12 -18.51 -9.09
C ASN A 260 -10.30 -19.07 -9.91
N ASP A 261 -11.40 -19.41 -9.26
CA ASP A 261 -12.63 -19.85 -9.95
C ASP A 261 -13.49 -18.66 -10.41
N GLY A 262 -13.08 -17.44 -10.10
CA GLY A 262 -13.77 -16.21 -10.50
C GLY A 262 -15.13 -16.00 -9.84
N ILE A 263 -15.44 -16.73 -8.77
CA ILE A 263 -16.75 -16.70 -8.14
C ILE A 263 -16.91 -15.45 -7.26
N LEU A 264 -17.96 -14.67 -7.54
CA LEU A 264 -18.31 -13.46 -6.80
C LEU A 264 -19.46 -13.74 -5.83
N VAL A 265 -19.19 -13.53 -4.54
CA VAL A 265 -20.17 -13.62 -3.45
C VAL A 265 -20.53 -12.20 -3.02
N GLU A 266 -21.75 -11.78 -3.24
CA GLU A 266 -22.23 -10.44 -2.89
C GLU A 266 -22.05 -10.17 -1.39
N ARG A 267 -21.50 -8.99 -1.07
CA ARG A 267 -21.41 -8.44 0.29
C ARG A 267 -22.52 -7.43 0.55
N GLY A 268 -22.85 -6.62 -0.44
CA GLY A 268 -23.94 -5.67 -0.39
C GLY A 268 -23.70 -4.44 -1.27
N SER A 269 -24.70 -3.55 -1.26
CA SER A 269 -24.65 -2.30 -2.01
C SER A 269 -23.70 -1.29 -1.37
N LEU A 270 -23.01 -0.53 -2.21
CA LEU A 270 -22.23 0.65 -1.78
C LEU A 270 -23.13 1.75 -1.21
N GLY A 271 -24.43 1.77 -1.57
CA GLY A 271 -25.37 2.82 -1.18
C GLY A 271 -25.15 4.15 -1.89
N ILE A 272 -24.33 4.14 -2.93
CA ILE A 272 -24.00 5.29 -3.80
C ILE A 272 -24.00 4.82 -5.25
N ASP A 273 -24.39 5.70 -6.17
CA ASP A 273 -24.35 5.48 -7.62
C ASP A 273 -22.98 5.92 -8.15
N ILE A 274 -22.13 4.98 -8.57
CA ILE A 274 -20.80 5.24 -9.11
C ILE A 274 -20.76 4.97 -10.62
N THR A 275 -20.17 5.89 -11.37
CA THR A 275 -19.97 5.72 -12.81
C THR A 275 -18.63 5.06 -13.15
N SER A 276 -17.70 5.01 -12.20
CA SER A 276 -16.43 4.31 -12.31
C SER A 276 -15.86 4.05 -10.92
N SER A 277 -15.27 2.87 -10.72
CA SER A 277 -14.43 2.54 -9.58
C SER A 277 -12.97 2.81 -9.96
N ASN A 278 -12.49 4.00 -9.64
CA ASN A 278 -11.17 4.49 -10.03
C ASN A 278 -10.00 3.82 -9.29
N GLY A 279 -10.30 3.12 -8.20
CA GLY A 279 -9.35 2.32 -7.44
C GLY A 279 -9.87 1.98 -6.05
N PHE A 280 -9.48 0.81 -5.55
CA PHE A 280 -9.88 0.28 -4.26
C PHE A 280 -8.70 -0.40 -3.62
N ASP A 281 -8.43 -0.10 -2.35
CA ASP A 281 -7.35 -0.74 -1.61
C ASP A 281 -7.66 -0.82 -0.11
N ILE A 282 -7.04 -1.78 0.58
CA ILE A 282 -7.27 -2.06 1.99
C ILE A 282 -5.96 -1.92 2.74
N GLY A 283 -5.94 -0.99 3.70
CA GLY A 283 -4.77 -0.74 4.54
C GLY A 283 -4.32 -2.01 5.27
N SER A 284 -3.04 -2.32 5.16
CA SER A 284 -2.45 -3.60 5.58
C SER A 284 -2.64 -3.92 7.07
N ARG A 285 -2.58 -2.92 7.92
CA ARG A 285 -2.71 -3.05 9.39
C ARG A 285 -4.05 -2.60 9.91
N SER A 286 -4.56 -1.48 9.36
CA SER A 286 -5.84 -0.92 9.77
C SER A 286 -7.04 -1.74 9.30
N GLN A 287 -6.89 -2.55 8.26
CA GLN A 287 -7.96 -3.25 7.53
C GLN A 287 -9.05 -2.28 7.03
N LYS A 288 -8.72 -0.98 6.97
CA LYS A 288 -9.63 0.04 6.49
C LYS A 288 -9.61 0.03 4.97
N ALA A 289 -10.76 -0.23 4.37
CA ALA A 289 -10.92 -0.25 2.93
C ALA A 289 -11.27 1.14 2.42
N TYR A 290 -10.53 1.60 1.40
CA TYR A 290 -10.68 2.89 0.76
C TYR A 290 -11.07 2.70 -0.71
N LEU A 291 -12.01 3.50 -1.16
CA LEU A 291 -12.48 3.54 -2.55
C LEU A 291 -12.35 4.96 -3.09
N LEU A 292 -11.64 5.12 -4.21
CA LEU A 292 -11.81 6.29 -5.07
C LEU A 292 -12.81 5.93 -6.16
N ALA A 293 -13.88 6.71 -6.26
CA ALA A 293 -14.92 6.48 -7.26
C ALA A 293 -15.39 7.80 -7.87
N THR A 294 -15.88 7.73 -9.09
CA THR A 294 -16.57 8.83 -9.75
C THR A 294 -18.05 8.75 -9.45
N VAL A 295 -18.61 9.80 -8.85
CA VAL A 295 -20.04 9.97 -8.58
C VAL A 295 -20.51 11.19 -9.36
N GLY A 296 -21.38 10.98 -10.35
CA GLY A 296 -21.67 11.99 -11.34
C GLY A 296 -20.42 12.37 -12.15
N ASN A 297 -19.91 13.59 -11.98
CA ASN A 297 -18.70 14.07 -12.65
C ASN A 297 -17.54 14.36 -11.66
N GLU A 298 -17.67 13.95 -10.41
CA GLU A 298 -16.70 14.24 -9.35
C GLU A 298 -16.04 12.96 -8.85
N THR A 299 -14.73 13.00 -8.65
CA THR A 299 -14.02 11.95 -7.96
C THR A 299 -14.14 12.17 -6.45
N LYS A 300 -14.44 11.11 -5.71
CA LYS A 300 -14.62 11.14 -4.25
C LYS A 300 -13.90 9.97 -3.59
N ILE A 301 -13.50 10.18 -2.34
CA ILE A 301 -12.91 9.15 -1.49
C ILE A 301 -13.98 8.66 -0.52
N PHE A 302 -14.08 7.35 -0.39
CA PHE A 302 -14.96 6.66 0.54
C PHE A 302 -14.18 5.65 1.38
N THR A 303 -14.71 5.35 2.56
CA THR A 303 -14.42 4.07 3.22
C THR A 303 -15.53 3.08 2.88
N VAL A 304 -15.17 1.81 2.76
CA VAL A 304 -16.12 0.73 2.42
C VAL A 304 -16.11 -0.32 3.52
N SER A 305 -17.29 -0.73 3.99
CA SER A 305 -17.40 -1.86 4.89
C SER A 305 -17.25 -3.17 4.11
N THR A 306 -16.21 -3.93 4.35
CA THR A 306 -15.99 -5.24 3.71
C THR A 306 -17.02 -6.29 4.13
N THR A 307 -17.79 -6.03 5.19
CA THR A 307 -18.84 -6.92 5.68
C THR A 307 -20.18 -6.65 5.02
N THR A 308 -20.55 -5.38 4.81
CA THR A 308 -21.89 -4.97 4.33
C THR A 308 -21.87 -4.32 2.94
N GLY A 309 -20.70 -4.01 2.40
CA GLY A 309 -20.56 -3.26 1.14
C GLY A 309 -20.73 -1.75 1.28
N SER A 310 -21.35 -1.25 2.35
CA SER A 310 -21.73 0.15 2.46
C SER A 310 -20.53 1.09 2.39
N ALA A 311 -20.62 2.13 1.56
CA ALA A 311 -19.63 3.18 1.42
C ALA A 311 -20.00 4.41 2.28
N THR A 312 -18.99 5.00 2.91
CA THR A 312 -19.13 6.25 3.65
C THR A 312 -18.16 7.29 3.06
N MET A 313 -18.70 8.41 2.60
CA MET A 313 -17.90 9.47 2.01
C MET A 313 -16.94 10.07 3.04
N MET A 314 -15.68 10.24 2.64
CA MET A 314 -14.65 10.92 3.43
C MET A 314 -14.44 12.35 2.91
N ALA A 315 -14.19 12.50 1.60
CA ALA A 315 -13.86 13.79 1.00
C ALA A 315 -14.10 13.79 -0.52
N ASN A 316 -14.18 14.98 -1.10
CA ASN A 316 -14.00 15.16 -2.54
C ASN A 316 -12.53 15.02 -2.89
N TYR A 317 -12.23 14.50 -4.07
CA TYR A 317 -10.88 14.39 -4.61
C TYR A 317 -10.74 15.37 -5.81
N PRO A 318 -9.65 16.16 -5.89
CA PRO A 318 -9.61 17.27 -6.85
C PRO A 318 -9.41 16.84 -8.31
N ASN A 319 -8.96 15.62 -8.57
CA ASN A 319 -8.57 15.17 -9.90
C ASN A 319 -9.32 13.89 -10.31
N ALA A 320 -9.51 13.69 -11.61
CA ALA A 320 -9.89 12.40 -12.15
C ALA A 320 -8.67 11.46 -12.15
N VAL A 321 -8.82 10.26 -11.59
CA VAL A 321 -7.72 9.32 -11.40
C VAL A 321 -8.07 7.92 -11.89
N LYS A 322 -7.03 7.13 -12.13
CA LYS A 322 -7.05 5.70 -12.41
C LYS A 322 -6.04 5.02 -11.49
N GLY A 323 -6.45 3.95 -10.86
CA GLY A 323 -5.60 3.25 -9.90
C GLY A 323 -5.41 4.03 -8.59
N PHE A 324 -5.39 3.28 -7.50
CA PHE A 324 -5.25 3.79 -6.15
C PHE A 324 -4.58 2.73 -5.29
N ALA A 325 -3.69 3.15 -4.41
CA ALA A 325 -3.03 2.28 -3.45
C ALA A 325 -2.81 3.02 -2.12
N VAL A 326 -2.94 2.32 -1.03
CA VAL A 326 -2.55 2.79 0.32
C VAL A 326 -1.13 2.32 0.61
N GLY A 327 -0.29 3.20 1.14
CA GLY A 327 1.06 2.83 1.54
C GLY A 327 1.07 1.71 2.58
N LEU A 328 2.04 0.81 2.47
CA LEU A 328 2.20 -0.30 3.42
C LEU A 328 2.49 0.23 4.83
N GLY A 329 1.93 -0.43 5.84
CA GLY A 329 2.10 -0.07 7.25
C GLY A 329 0.88 0.63 7.87
N PHE A 330 -0.17 0.88 7.11
CA PHE A 330 -1.43 1.51 7.57
C PHE A 330 -2.61 0.56 7.53
#